data_5c3389756941333f8fdbf7562fbf82ba
#
_entry.id   5c3389756941333f8fdbf7562fbf82ba
#
_cell.length_a   1.000
_cell.length_b   1.000
_cell.length_c   1.000
_cell.angle_alpha   90.00
_cell.angle_beta   90.00
_cell.angle_gamma   90.00
#
_symmetry.space_group_name_H-M   'P 1'
#
loop_
_entity.id
_entity.type
_entity.pdbx_description
1 polymer ?
#
loop_
_entity_poly.entity_id
_entity_poly.type
_entity_poly.pdbx_seq_one_letter_code
_entity_poly.pdbx_strand_id
1 'polypeptide(L)'
;MSFGLLAFVTAFFASAITAPLVGRVATRFGVVDAPDGHRKLHEMPVPLTGGPTLLITIIVAVTTTLLAYPGLLAPTTNDIKFLLSLFFAGLLIVGVGIVDDRFGVRGRQKLAAQILAGIIMLPSGITVREVSILGFHMSFGDLAPIVTLLCIVGAINALNLIDGVDGLASTTGIVLSLSIAGVTYIYGGRPDGLMISLILAGGLSGFLIYNFPPARMFLGDSGSMLIGLVLGAVALKCSIKQYTAATLLLPTAIWAIPLFDVAMAIVRRKLTGRSIYETDRGHLHHCLQRRGLSGAKLLLITASLCALTGMGAIVASALKNDLIAVIGAATALSLLILTRSFGHTEMRLLSNRLKRLTASMMHRSAPMQTVLHDEETQLRGDHNWQQLWETLTDFAERFKMDRVELIVNLPLIGEEYHASWKRKTQTQMHEEWKSEIPLIVQDMRVGHIKVVGAVGDGSICKWMSDLIGGLGAFEAELVTLIEDLRREKLSPPAPTKTVPVPVPERFQPEKLHGGHSAH
;
A
#
# COMPACT_ATOMS: atom_id res chain seq x y z
N MET A 1 -19.79 -28.68 4.51
CA MET A 1 -19.02 -28.46 3.26
C MET A 1 -19.87 -28.08 2.06
N SER A 2 -21.06 -28.65 1.88
CA SER A 2 -21.95 -28.37 0.74
C SER A 2 -22.35 -26.88 0.59
N PHE A 3 -22.73 -26.20 1.68
CA PHE A 3 -23.10 -24.79 1.62
C PHE A 3 -21.92 -23.87 1.23
N GLY A 4 -20.70 -24.16 1.70
CA GLY A 4 -19.51 -23.37 1.38
C GLY A 4 -19.15 -23.43 -0.12
N LEU A 5 -19.26 -24.62 -0.73
CA LEU A 5 -19.07 -24.79 -2.15
C LEU A 5 -20.17 -24.04 -2.94
N LEU A 6 -21.42 -24.13 -2.53
CA LEU A 6 -22.51 -23.37 -3.13
C LEU A 6 -22.25 -21.87 -3.04
N ALA A 7 -21.88 -21.36 -1.86
CA ALA A 7 -21.58 -19.95 -1.63
C ALA A 7 -20.46 -19.44 -2.55
N PHE A 8 -19.36 -20.19 -2.68
CA PHE A 8 -18.24 -19.86 -3.57
C PHE A 8 -18.65 -19.87 -5.04
N VAL A 9 -19.29 -20.95 -5.48
CA VAL A 9 -19.66 -21.15 -6.90
C VAL A 9 -20.70 -20.13 -7.35
N THR A 10 -21.73 -19.90 -6.53
CA THR A 10 -22.75 -18.87 -6.84
C THR A 10 -22.14 -17.48 -6.92
N ALA A 11 -21.23 -17.12 -6.00
CA ALA A 11 -20.53 -15.85 -6.01
C ALA A 11 -19.61 -15.72 -7.24
N PHE A 12 -18.90 -16.77 -7.61
CA PHE A 12 -18.05 -16.78 -8.81
C PHE A 12 -18.86 -16.48 -10.07
N PHE A 13 -19.93 -17.21 -10.33
CA PHE A 13 -20.74 -17.00 -11.53
C PHE A 13 -21.52 -15.69 -11.45
N ALA A 14 -22.05 -15.31 -10.30
CA ALA A 14 -22.72 -14.02 -10.12
C ALA A 14 -21.77 -12.86 -10.48
N SER A 15 -20.53 -12.89 -10.00
CA SER A 15 -19.54 -11.86 -10.32
C SER A 15 -19.13 -11.88 -11.80
N ALA A 16 -18.85 -13.05 -12.35
CA ALA A 16 -18.46 -13.20 -13.75
C ALA A 16 -19.56 -12.69 -14.72
N ILE A 17 -20.84 -12.85 -14.36
CA ILE A 17 -21.97 -12.38 -15.16
C ILE A 17 -22.25 -10.89 -14.92
N THR A 18 -22.19 -10.42 -13.67
CA THR A 18 -22.53 -9.03 -13.34
C THR A 18 -21.45 -8.04 -13.73
N ALA A 19 -20.16 -8.41 -13.69
CA ALA A 19 -19.05 -7.52 -14.03
C ALA A 19 -19.21 -6.87 -15.42
N PRO A 20 -19.43 -7.60 -16.53
CA PRO A 20 -19.62 -6.98 -17.84
C PRO A 20 -20.91 -6.16 -17.95
N LEU A 21 -21.96 -6.50 -17.20
CA LEU A 21 -23.21 -5.72 -17.17
C LEU A 21 -22.98 -4.38 -16.47
N VAL A 22 -22.35 -4.40 -15.29
CA VAL A 22 -21.96 -3.20 -14.56
C VAL A 22 -20.98 -2.37 -15.37
N GLY A 23 -20.05 -3.01 -16.11
CA GLY A 23 -19.11 -2.34 -17.00
C GLY A 23 -19.79 -1.47 -18.06
N ARG A 24 -20.84 -2.00 -18.70
CA ARG A 24 -21.64 -1.23 -19.69
C ARG A 24 -22.33 -0.02 -19.05
N VAL A 25 -22.85 -0.20 -17.83
CA VAL A 25 -23.48 0.89 -17.07
C VAL A 25 -22.44 1.93 -16.67
N ALA A 26 -21.30 1.50 -16.10
CA ALA A 26 -20.21 2.38 -15.69
C ALA A 26 -19.70 3.24 -16.87
N THR A 27 -19.48 2.62 -18.03
CA THR A 27 -19.07 3.33 -19.25
C THR A 27 -20.12 4.37 -19.68
N ARG A 28 -21.41 4.02 -19.62
CA ARG A 28 -22.49 4.95 -19.98
C ARG A 28 -22.58 6.16 -19.04
N PHE A 29 -22.28 5.96 -17.76
CA PHE A 29 -22.31 7.03 -16.75
C PHE A 29 -20.94 7.72 -16.56
N GLY A 30 -19.92 7.37 -17.35
CA GLY A 30 -18.60 7.98 -17.28
C GLY A 30 -17.82 7.63 -16.01
N VAL A 31 -18.11 6.48 -15.38
CA VAL A 31 -17.33 5.93 -14.27
C VAL A 31 -16.20 5.06 -14.86
N VAL A 32 -15.23 5.73 -15.46
CA VAL A 32 -14.11 5.11 -16.19
C VAL A 32 -12.81 5.79 -15.83
N ASP A 33 -11.74 5.01 -15.80
CA ASP A 33 -10.39 5.53 -15.72
C ASP A 33 -9.92 5.89 -17.14
N ALA A 34 -9.84 7.19 -17.44
CA ALA A 34 -9.42 7.68 -18.74
C ALA A 34 -7.89 7.84 -18.80
N PRO A 35 -7.23 7.56 -19.93
CA PRO A 35 -5.80 7.79 -20.10
C PRO A 35 -5.50 9.29 -20.00
N ASP A 36 -4.48 9.65 -19.20
CA ASP A 36 -4.03 11.04 -19.00
C ASP A 36 -2.79 11.42 -19.84
N GLY A 37 -2.33 10.49 -20.69
CA GLY A 37 -1.18 10.67 -21.58
C GLY A 37 0.20 10.74 -20.90
N HIS A 38 0.25 10.83 -19.57
CA HIS A 38 1.52 10.99 -18.83
C HIS A 38 1.79 9.93 -17.77
N ARG A 39 0.76 9.34 -17.16
CA ARG A 39 0.90 8.45 -15.99
C ARG A 39 0.28 7.08 -16.15
N LYS A 40 -0.65 6.92 -17.11
CA LYS A 40 -1.48 5.73 -17.28
C LYS A 40 -1.03 4.96 -18.53
N LEU A 41 -0.84 3.66 -18.35
CA LEU A 41 -0.28 2.77 -19.39
C LEU A 41 -1.33 2.23 -20.37
N HIS A 42 -2.62 2.48 -20.13
CA HIS A 42 -3.71 2.00 -21.00
C HIS A 42 -4.10 3.07 -22.03
N GLU A 43 -4.35 2.62 -23.26
CA GLU A 43 -4.70 3.47 -24.41
C GLU A 43 -6.21 3.79 -24.50
N MET A 44 -7.06 2.99 -23.85
CA MET A 44 -8.51 3.13 -23.87
C MET A 44 -9.07 3.30 -22.46
N PRO A 45 -10.20 4.03 -22.28
CA PRO A 45 -10.87 4.16 -21.00
C PRO A 45 -11.28 2.79 -20.44
N VAL A 46 -10.89 2.48 -19.21
CA VAL A 46 -11.21 1.23 -18.51
C VAL A 46 -12.29 1.48 -17.46
N PRO A 47 -13.42 0.74 -17.46
CA PRO A 47 -14.49 0.96 -16.50
C PRO A 47 -14.12 0.52 -15.08
N LEU A 48 -14.46 1.36 -14.09
CA LEU A 48 -14.30 1.15 -12.66
C LEU A 48 -15.58 0.48 -12.12
N THR A 49 -15.52 -0.84 -11.86
CA THR A 49 -16.74 -1.65 -11.67
C THR A 49 -16.74 -2.53 -10.44
N GLY A 50 -15.59 -2.64 -9.72
CA GLY A 50 -15.41 -3.62 -8.67
C GLY A 50 -16.42 -3.50 -7.52
N GLY A 51 -16.64 -2.30 -6.99
CA GLY A 51 -17.55 -2.08 -5.87
C GLY A 51 -18.97 -2.54 -6.15
N PRO A 52 -19.64 -2.00 -7.17
CA PRO A 52 -21.02 -2.42 -7.53
C PRO A 52 -21.12 -3.91 -7.87
N THR A 53 -20.16 -4.45 -8.63
CA THR A 53 -20.14 -5.87 -8.98
C THR A 53 -20.06 -6.76 -7.75
N LEU A 54 -19.13 -6.50 -6.83
CA LEU A 54 -18.95 -7.29 -5.62
C LEU A 54 -20.13 -7.14 -4.66
N LEU A 55 -20.71 -5.94 -4.53
CA LEU A 55 -21.88 -5.73 -3.67
C LEU A 55 -23.08 -6.55 -4.16
N ILE A 56 -23.39 -6.49 -5.46
CA ILE A 56 -24.45 -7.30 -6.09
C ILE A 56 -24.15 -8.79 -5.90
N THR A 57 -22.91 -9.20 -6.14
CA THR A 57 -22.46 -10.59 -5.96
C THR A 57 -22.68 -11.09 -4.53
N ILE A 58 -22.31 -10.29 -3.53
CA ILE A 58 -22.52 -10.65 -2.12
C ILE A 58 -24.00 -10.82 -1.81
N ILE A 59 -24.84 -9.88 -2.26
CA ILE A 59 -26.30 -9.95 -2.06
C ILE A 59 -26.88 -11.22 -2.68
N VAL A 60 -26.56 -11.48 -3.95
CA VAL A 60 -27.07 -12.66 -4.68
C VAL A 60 -26.61 -13.95 -4.02
N ALA A 61 -25.31 -14.07 -3.71
CA ALA A 61 -24.75 -15.31 -3.17
C ALA A 61 -25.20 -15.56 -1.72
N VAL A 62 -25.32 -14.53 -0.88
CA VAL A 62 -25.90 -14.65 0.48
C VAL A 62 -27.35 -15.11 0.38
N THR A 63 -28.18 -14.44 -0.43
CA THR A 63 -29.59 -14.79 -0.59
C THR A 63 -29.76 -16.23 -1.08
N THR A 64 -29.04 -16.62 -2.14
CA THR A 64 -29.10 -17.97 -2.72
C THR A 64 -28.68 -19.04 -1.70
N THR A 65 -27.57 -18.77 -0.94
CA THR A 65 -27.08 -19.72 0.07
C THR A 65 -28.07 -19.87 1.21
N LEU A 66 -28.66 -18.79 1.70
CA LEU A 66 -29.65 -18.83 2.79
C LEU A 66 -30.97 -19.48 2.37
N LEU A 67 -31.42 -19.30 1.13
CA LEU A 67 -32.58 -20.00 0.58
C LEU A 67 -32.34 -21.50 0.45
N ALA A 68 -31.13 -21.91 0.04
CA ALA A 68 -30.77 -23.32 -0.09
C ALA A 68 -30.54 -24.00 1.27
N TYR A 69 -30.10 -23.24 2.27
CA TYR A 69 -29.78 -23.74 3.62
C TYR A 69 -30.39 -22.84 4.70
N PRO A 70 -31.72 -22.89 4.91
CA PRO A 70 -32.42 -21.98 5.84
C PRO A 70 -31.95 -22.12 7.31
N GLY A 71 -31.40 -23.27 7.69
CA GLY A 71 -30.87 -23.53 9.04
C GLY A 71 -29.43 -23.04 9.26
N LEU A 72 -28.80 -22.39 8.27
CA LEU A 72 -27.42 -21.96 8.37
C LEU A 72 -27.21 -20.82 9.36
N LEU A 73 -28.18 -19.91 9.45
CA LEU A 73 -28.23 -18.90 10.48
C LEU A 73 -29.07 -19.45 11.62
N ALA A 74 -28.43 -19.81 12.74
CA ALA A 74 -29.19 -19.89 13.97
C ALA A 74 -29.90 -18.54 14.17
N PRO A 75 -31.17 -18.49 14.59
CA PRO A 75 -31.92 -17.25 14.74
C PRO A 75 -31.40 -16.39 15.89
N THR A 76 -30.10 -16.23 16.02
CA THR A 76 -29.50 -15.29 16.95
C THR A 76 -29.59 -13.91 16.33
N THR A 77 -30.17 -12.98 17.08
CA THR A 77 -30.30 -11.57 16.72
C THR A 77 -28.98 -10.96 16.20
N ASN A 78 -27.84 -11.49 16.63
CA ASN A 78 -26.51 -10.97 16.27
C ASN A 78 -26.06 -11.33 14.86
N ASP A 79 -26.49 -12.45 14.28
CA ASP A 79 -26.06 -12.86 12.93
C ASP A 79 -26.82 -12.06 11.87
N ILE A 80 -28.11 -11.82 12.10
CA ILE A 80 -28.91 -10.94 11.25
C ILE A 80 -28.39 -9.50 11.34
N LYS A 81 -28.09 -9.02 12.56
CA LYS A 81 -27.50 -7.68 12.75
C LYS A 81 -26.18 -7.54 12.01
N PHE A 82 -25.34 -8.57 12.02
CA PHE A 82 -24.06 -8.54 11.30
C PHE A 82 -24.27 -8.42 9.79
N LEU A 83 -25.13 -9.23 9.19
CA LEU A 83 -25.41 -9.17 7.75
C LEU A 83 -26.03 -7.83 7.35
N LEU A 84 -26.98 -7.31 8.14
CA LEU A 84 -27.59 -6.00 7.88
C LEU A 84 -26.59 -4.86 8.03
N SER A 85 -25.78 -4.87 9.10
CA SER A 85 -24.74 -3.86 9.29
C SER A 85 -23.72 -3.89 8.15
N LEU A 86 -23.29 -5.10 7.71
CA LEU A 86 -22.36 -5.26 6.61
C LEU A 86 -22.96 -4.76 5.27
N PHE A 87 -24.24 -5.02 5.05
CA PHE A 87 -24.95 -4.52 3.87
C PHE A 87 -24.99 -2.99 3.85
N PHE A 88 -25.44 -2.33 4.92
CA PHE A 88 -25.54 -0.87 4.96
C PHE A 88 -24.17 -0.20 4.95
N ALA A 89 -23.18 -0.73 5.66
CA ALA A 89 -21.82 -0.25 5.62
C ALA A 89 -21.20 -0.44 4.22
N GLY A 90 -21.43 -1.58 3.58
CA GLY A 90 -20.99 -1.86 2.22
C GLY A 90 -21.63 -0.92 1.19
N LEU A 91 -22.95 -0.68 1.32
CA LEU A 91 -23.66 0.26 0.45
C LEU A 91 -23.11 1.69 0.57
N LEU A 92 -22.82 2.15 1.78
CA LEU A 92 -22.19 3.45 2.05
C LEU A 92 -20.81 3.54 1.40
N ILE A 93 -19.95 2.53 1.63
CA ILE A 93 -18.58 2.49 1.09
C ILE A 93 -18.57 2.46 -0.43
N VAL A 94 -19.42 1.62 -1.04
CA VAL A 94 -19.53 1.56 -2.50
C VAL A 94 -20.07 2.87 -3.06
N GLY A 95 -21.07 3.49 -2.42
CA GLY A 95 -21.61 4.77 -2.86
C GLY A 95 -20.57 5.88 -2.85
N VAL A 96 -19.84 6.03 -1.74
CA VAL A 96 -18.76 7.02 -1.63
C VAL A 96 -17.60 6.70 -2.57
N GLY A 97 -17.25 5.41 -2.72
CA GLY A 97 -16.21 4.97 -3.64
C GLY A 97 -16.54 5.27 -5.11
N ILE A 98 -17.79 5.10 -5.55
CA ILE A 98 -18.20 5.48 -6.92
C ILE A 98 -18.09 7.00 -7.14
N VAL A 99 -18.42 7.80 -6.12
CA VAL A 99 -18.25 9.26 -6.18
C VAL A 99 -16.77 9.61 -6.27
N ASP A 100 -15.92 8.92 -5.51
CA ASP A 100 -14.46 9.06 -5.55
C ASP A 100 -13.88 8.66 -6.91
N ASP A 101 -14.27 7.50 -7.41
CA ASP A 101 -13.85 6.96 -8.72
C ASP A 101 -14.19 7.91 -9.89
N ARG A 102 -15.26 8.71 -9.75
CA ARG A 102 -15.70 9.62 -10.81
C ARG A 102 -15.22 11.06 -10.67
N PHE A 103 -15.25 11.60 -9.46
CA PHE A 103 -15.06 13.05 -9.22
C PHE A 103 -13.79 13.36 -8.41
N GLY A 104 -13.18 12.36 -7.78
CA GLY A 104 -12.11 12.52 -6.82
C GLY A 104 -12.61 13.14 -5.49
N VAL A 105 -12.50 12.41 -4.40
CA VAL A 105 -12.94 12.86 -3.07
C VAL A 105 -11.71 13.21 -2.22
N ARG A 106 -11.81 14.27 -1.42
CA ARG A 106 -10.71 14.62 -0.50
C ARG A 106 -10.50 13.50 0.53
N GLY A 107 -9.24 13.16 0.85
CA GLY A 107 -8.91 12.07 1.77
C GLY A 107 -9.62 12.15 3.13
N ARG A 108 -9.88 13.36 3.65
CA ARG A 108 -10.64 13.56 4.90
C ARG A 108 -12.11 13.11 4.78
N GLN A 109 -12.76 13.36 3.64
CA GLN A 109 -14.15 12.96 3.40
C GLN A 109 -14.24 11.43 3.24
N LYS A 110 -13.27 10.85 2.53
CA LYS A 110 -13.11 9.40 2.38
C LYS A 110 -12.94 8.73 3.75
N LEU A 111 -12.06 9.27 4.60
CA LEU A 111 -11.86 8.78 5.96
C LEU A 111 -13.14 8.90 6.82
N ALA A 112 -13.88 9.98 6.72
CA ALA A 112 -15.14 10.17 7.44
C ALA A 112 -16.18 9.11 7.05
N ALA A 113 -16.30 8.78 5.76
CA ALA A 113 -17.18 7.71 5.27
C ALA A 113 -16.75 6.33 5.79
N GLN A 114 -15.45 6.05 5.84
CA GLN A 114 -14.90 4.80 6.39
C GLN A 114 -15.19 4.68 7.90
N ILE A 115 -15.05 5.76 8.66
CA ILE A 115 -15.40 5.81 10.09
C ILE A 115 -16.91 5.56 10.27
N LEU A 116 -17.75 6.21 9.46
CA LEU A 116 -19.20 6.00 9.53
C LEU A 116 -19.59 4.56 9.20
N ALA A 117 -18.97 3.95 8.19
CA ALA A 117 -19.16 2.53 7.89
C ALA A 117 -18.75 1.63 9.07
N GLY A 118 -17.62 1.96 9.73
CA GLY A 118 -17.19 1.27 10.94
C GLY A 118 -18.21 1.43 12.10
N ILE A 119 -18.78 2.61 12.29
CA ILE A 119 -19.83 2.86 13.30
C ILE A 119 -21.07 2.02 13.01
N ILE A 120 -21.50 1.90 11.74
CA ILE A 120 -22.61 1.03 11.33
C ILE A 120 -22.33 -0.44 11.67
N MET A 121 -21.07 -0.85 11.71
CA MET A 121 -20.68 -2.21 12.07
C MET A 121 -20.68 -2.49 13.60
N LEU A 122 -20.60 -1.48 14.48
CA LEU A 122 -20.52 -1.70 15.94
C LEU A 122 -21.71 -2.48 16.54
N PRO A 123 -22.98 -2.24 16.14
CA PRO A 123 -24.14 -2.98 16.68
C PRO A 123 -24.14 -4.47 16.33
N SER A 124 -23.31 -4.91 15.38
CA SER A 124 -23.21 -6.31 14.94
C SER A 124 -22.51 -7.24 15.93
N GLY A 125 -22.01 -6.71 17.04
CA GLY A 125 -21.33 -7.46 18.07
C GLY A 125 -19.87 -7.83 17.76
N ILE A 126 -19.23 -7.14 16.80
CA ILE A 126 -17.81 -7.33 16.44
C ILE A 126 -16.85 -6.48 17.26
N THR A 127 -17.30 -5.94 18.39
CA THR A 127 -16.48 -5.06 19.24
C THR A 127 -15.34 -5.83 19.91
N VAL A 128 -14.11 -5.39 19.69
CA VAL A 128 -12.88 -5.96 20.27
C VAL A 128 -12.73 -5.47 21.70
N ARG A 129 -13.25 -6.21 22.66
CA ARG A 129 -13.20 -5.83 24.09
C ARG A 129 -11.89 -6.21 24.76
N GLU A 130 -11.31 -7.32 24.34
CA GLU A 130 -10.10 -7.89 24.92
C GLU A 130 -9.21 -8.42 23.82
N VAL A 131 -7.91 -8.36 24.03
CA VAL A 131 -6.90 -8.93 23.13
C VAL A 131 -5.93 -9.76 23.95
N SER A 132 -5.68 -10.98 23.50
CA SER A 132 -4.64 -11.84 24.03
C SER A 132 -3.50 -11.95 23.02
N ILE A 133 -2.29 -11.64 23.45
CA ILE A 133 -1.06 -11.75 22.64
C ILE A 133 -0.05 -12.55 23.44
N LEU A 134 0.27 -13.77 23.00
CA LEU A 134 1.27 -14.64 23.65
C LEU A 134 1.04 -14.83 25.17
N GLY A 135 -0.22 -14.92 25.59
CA GLY A 135 -0.59 -15.09 26.99
C GLY A 135 -0.76 -13.79 27.78
N PHE A 136 -0.46 -12.64 27.21
CA PHE A 136 -0.77 -11.34 27.79
C PHE A 136 -2.21 -10.94 27.42
N HIS A 137 -3.04 -10.71 28.42
CA HIS A 137 -4.43 -10.28 28.24
C HIS A 137 -4.54 -8.76 28.46
N MET A 138 -5.07 -8.06 27.48
CA MET A 138 -5.33 -6.62 27.55
C MET A 138 -6.81 -6.37 27.31
N SER A 139 -7.48 -5.74 28.27
CA SER A 139 -8.88 -5.31 28.14
C SER A 139 -8.92 -3.82 27.79
N PHE A 140 -9.74 -3.46 26.80
CA PHE A 140 -9.90 -2.08 26.35
C PHE A 140 -11.07 -1.35 27.02
N GLY A 141 -11.93 -2.06 27.76
CA GLY A 141 -13.08 -1.42 28.43
C GLY A 141 -13.89 -0.53 27.48
N ASP A 142 -14.07 0.74 27.86
CA ASP A 142 -14.80 1.74 27.06
C ASP A 142 -14.09 2.16 25.76
N LEU A 143 -12.80 1.86 25.60
CA LEU A 143 -12.06 2.12 24.38
C LEU A 143 -12.27 1.05 23.30
N ALA A 144 -12.94 -0.05 23.62
CA ALA A 144 -13.18 -1.16 22.69
C ALA A 144 -13.84 -0.76 21.36
N PRO A 145 -14.84 0.14 21.30
CA PRO A 145 -15.37 0.63 20.03
C PRO A 145 -14.34 1.37 19.18
N ILE A 146 -13.48 2.17 19.80
CA ILE A 146 -12.42 2.94 19.11
C ILE A 146 -11.41 1.98 18.50
N VAL A 147 -10.97 0.96 19.24
CA VAL A 147 -10.05 -0.08 18.73
C VAL A 147 -10.67 -0.82 17.55
N THR A 148 -11.95 -1.17 17.65
CA THR A 148 -12.70 -1.82 16.56
C THR A 148 -12.75 -0.95 15.31
N LEU A 149 -13.04 0.35 15.46
CA LEU A 149 -13.05 1.31 14.36
C LEU A 149 -11.68 1.41 13.71
N LEU A 150 -10.61 1.50 14.50
CA LEU A 150 -9.24 1.53 13.98
C LEU A 150 -8.90 0.27 13.16
N CYS A 151 -9.33 -0.92 13.63
CA CYS A 151 -9.12 -2.16 12.88
C CYS A 151 -9.88 -2.16 11.54
N ILE A 152 -11.15 -1.75 11.53
CA ILE A 152 -11.97 -1.70 10.31
C ILE A 152 -11.41 -0.67 9.32
N VAL A 153 -11.17 0.56 9.78
CA VAL A 153 -10.62 1.64 8.95
C VAL A 153 -9.22 1.27 8.44
N GLY A 154 -8.40 0.64 9.29
CA GLY A 154 -7.09 0.13 8.92
C GLY A 154 -7.17 -0.92 7.82
N ALA A 155 -8.10 -1.87 7.91
CA ALA A 155 -8.33 -2.90 6.90
C ALA A 155 -8.80 -2.28 5.56
N ILE A 156 -9.75 -1.34 5.59
CA ILE A 156 -10.23 -0.63 4.41
C ILE A 156 -9.05 0.08 3.71
N ASN A 157 -8.26 0.85 4.45
CA ASN A 157 -7.14 1.58 3.85
C ASN A 157 -6.01 0.67 3.38
N ALA A 158 -5.73 -0.44 4.08
CA ALA A 158 -4.69 -1.37 3.69
C ALA A 158 -4.97 -2.00 2.32
N LEU A 159 -6.20 -2.43 2.06
CA LEU A 159 -6.59 -2.98 0.75
C LEU A 159 -6.66 -1.90 -0.34
N ASN A 160 -7.13 -0.70 0.01
CA ASN A 160 -7.18 0.41 -0.92
C ASN A 160 -5.77 0.87 -1.38
N LEU A 161 -4.78 0.85 -0.49
CA LEU A 161 -3.39 1.19 -0.83
C LEU A 161 -2.69 0.13 -1.69
N ILE A 162 -3.09 -1.13 -1.60
CA ILE A 162 -2.55 -2.22 -2.43
C ILE A 162 -3.11 -2.17 -3.86
N ASP A 163 -4.28 -1.56 -4.07
CA ASP A 163 -4.96 -1.49 -5.37
C ASP A 163 -4.30 -0.50 -6.34
N GLY A 164 -3.01 -0.66 -6.56
CA GLY A 164 -2.20 0.16 -7.48
C GLY A 164 -1.78 -0.56 -8.77
N VAL A 165 -2.13 -1.83 -8.94
CA VAL A 165 -1.77 -2.68 -10.08
C VAL A 165 -2.92 -3.62 -10.42
N ASP A 166 -3.13 -3.85 -11.73
CA ASP A 166 -4.14 -4.77 -12.26
C ASP A 166 -4.18 -6.09 -11.49
N GLY A 167 -5.35 -6.45 -10.96
CA GLY A 167 -5.57 -7.72 -10.28
C GLY A 167 -4.93 -7.90 -8.91
N LEU A 168 -4.13 -6.95 -8.42
CA LEU A 168 -3.36 -7.14 -7.20
C LEU A 168 -4.24 -7.19 -5.96
N ALA A 169 -5.13 -6.22 -5.77
CA ALA A 169 -6.05 -6.21 -4.63
C ALA A 169 -7.06 -7.36 -4.72
N SER A 170 -7.53 -7.70 -5.93
CA SER A 170 -8.41 -8.87 -6.15
C SER A 170 -7.72 -10.16 -5.73
N THR A 171 -6.49 -10.41 -6.20
CA THR A 171 -5.72 -11.62 -5.87
C THR A 171 -5.38 -11.68 -4.38
N THR A 172 -4.94 -10.57 -3.79
CA THR A 172 -4.69 -10.47 -2.35
C THR A 172 -5.97 -10.76 -1.57
N GLY A 173 -7.09 -10.16 -1.95
CA GLY A 173 -8.39 -10.38 -1.34
C GLY A 173 -8.85 -11.83 -1.39
N ILE A 174 -8.61 -12.56 -2.50
CA ILE A 174 -8.89 -13.99 -2.62
C ILE A 174 -8.09 -14.79 -1.57
N VAL A 175 -6.79 -14.57 -1.52
CA VAL A 175 -5.91 -15.31 -0.59
C VAL A 175 -6.28 -15.03 0.86
N LEU A 176 -6.51 -13.77 1.23
CA LEU A 176 -6.95 -13.41 2.59
C LEU A 176 -8.31 -14.02 2.92
N SER A 177 -9.28 -13.99 1.99
CA SER A 177 -10.61 -14.59 2.17
C SER A 177 -10.53 -16.10 2.41
N LEU A 178 -9.74 -16.81 1.60
CA LEU A 178 -9.53 -18.26 1.76
C LEU A 178 -8.79 -18.59 3.07
N SER A 179 -7.85 -17.76 3.49
CA SER A 179 -7.13 -17.93 4.76
C SER A 179 -8.09 -17.76 5.95
N ILE A 180 -8.93 -16.72 5.94
CA ILE A 180 -9.95 -16.52 6.98
C ILE A 180 -10.96 -17.66 6.98
N ALA A 181 -11.41 -18.12 5.81
CA ALA A 181 -12.31 -19.27 5.68
C ALA A 181 -11.69 -20.54 6.27
N GLY A 182 -10.41 -20.81 5.97
CA GLY A 182 -9.68 -21.97 6.50
C GLY A 182 -9.55 -21.94 8.02
N VAL A 183 -9.14 -20.81 8.58
CA VAL A 183 -9.08 -20.62 10.04
C VAL A 183 -10.46 -20.81 10.67
N THR A 184 -11.50 -20.18 10.10
CA THR A 184 -12.87 -20.27 10.60
C THR A 184 -13.41 -21.71 10.57
N TYR A 185 -13.09 -22.46 9.52
CA TYR A 185 -13.48 -23.86 9.37
C TYR A 185 -12.83 -24.76 10.42
N ILE A 186 -11.52 -24.62 10.66
CA ILE A 186 -10.77 -25.44 11.63
C ILE A 186 -11.25 -25.19 13.06
N TYR A 187 -11.52 -23.97 13.40
CA TYR A 187 -12.02 -23.64 14.74
C TYR A 187 -13.49 -24.06 14.99
N GLY A 188 -14.16 -24.70 14.02
CA GLY A 188 -15.59 -24.98 14.12
C GLY A 188 -16.41 -23.70 14.23
N GLY A 189 -15.89 -22.62 13.62
CA GLY A 189 -16.41 -21.28 13.69
C GLY A 189 -17.80 -21.14 13.09
N ARG A 190 -18.35 -19.94 13.23
CA ARG A 190 -19.69 -19.64 12.76
C ARG A 190 -19.83 -19.82 11.25
N PRO A 191 -20.90 -20.46 10.81
CA PRO A 191 -21.15 -20.70 9.40
C PRO A 191 -21.28 -19.38 8.60
N ASP A 192 -21.73 -18.28 9.22
CA ASP A 192 -21.84 -16.97 8.59
C ASP A 192 -20.50 -16.35 8.21
N GLY A 193 -19.48 -16.39 9.07
CA GLY A 193 -18.12 -15.93 8.76
C GLY A 193 -17.48 -16.74 7.64
N LEU A 194 -17.64 -18.08 7.70
CA LEU A 194 -17.15 -18.98 6.63
C LEU A 194 -17.88 -18.69 5.30
N MET A 195 -19.20 -18.52 5.34
CA MET A 195 -20.02 -18.21 4.18
C MET A 195 -19.57 -16.90 3.51
N ILE A 196 -19.46 -15.81 4.26
CA ILE A 196 -19.07 -14.50 3.70
C ILE A 196 -17.64 -14.52 3.15
N SER A 197 -16.70 -15.20 3.85
CA SER A 197 -15.32 -15.37 3.34
C SER A 197 -15.29 -16.10 2.01
N LEU A 198 -16.06 -17.19 1.87
CA LEU A 198 -16.11 -17.97 0.62
C LEU A 198 -16.86 -17.23 -0.50
N ILE A 199 -17.91 -16.47 -0.16
CA ILE A 199 -18.60 -15.58 -1.11
C ILE A 199 -17.64 -14.52 -1.65
N LEU A 200 -16.87 -13.88 -0.77
CA LEU A 200 -15.91 -12.87 -1.21
C LEU A 200 -14.81 -13.49 -2.08
N ALA A 201 -14.26 -14.65 -1.69
CA ALA A 201 -13.27 -15.37 -2.48
C ALA A 201 -13.81 -15.75 -3.87
N GLY A 202 -15.02 -16.30 -3.94
CA GLY A 202 -15.69 -16.65 -5.20
C GLY A 202 -15.96 -15.42 -6.06
N GLY A 203 -16.53 -14.36 -5.48
CA GLY A 203 -16.83 -13.11 -6.18
C GLY A 203 -15.57 -12.45 -6.75
N LEU A 204 -14.50 -12.37 -5.97
CA LEU A 204 -13.22 -11.85 -6.45
C LEU A 204 -12.59 -12.72 -7.53
N SER A 205 -12.71 -14.06 -7.43
CA SER A 205 -12.23 -14.98 -8.46
C SER A 205 -12.99 -14.80 -9.79
N GLY A 206 -14.31 -14.58 -9.74
CA GLY A 206 -15.12 -14.26 -10.91
C GLY A 206 -14.78 -12.89 -11.51
N PHE A 207 -14.56 -11.88 -10.66
CA PHE A 207 -14.14 -10.54 -11.10
C PHE A 207 -12.73 -10.54 -11.70
N LEU A 208 -11.82 -11.33 -11.17
CA LEU A 208 -10.43 -11.42 -11.61
C LEU A 208 -10.31 -11.86 -13.09
N ILE A 209 -11.29 -12.52 -13.65
CA ILE A 209 -11.33 -12.83 -15.09
C ILE A 209 -11.20 -11.57 -15.96
N TYR A 210 -11.75 -10.44 -15.48
CA TYR A 210 -11.71 -9.15 -16.17
C TYR A 210 -10.63 -8.21 -15.63
N ASN A 211 -10.22 -8.42 -14.39
CA ASN A 211 -9.23 -7.58 -13.69
C ASN A 211 -7.80 -8.14 -13.77
N PHE A 212 -7.60 -9.36 -14.33
CA PHE A 212 -6.28 -9.94 -14.53
C PHE A 212 -5.48 -9.15 -15.58
N PRO A 213 -4.16 -8.94 -15.35
CA PRO A 213 -3.31 -8.16 -16.27
C PRO A 213 -3.19 -8.77 -17.68
N PRO A 214 -3.40 -8.01 -18.77
CA PRO A 214 -3.86 -6.61 -18.81
C PRO A 214 -5.35 -6.50 -18.50
N ALA A 215 -5.72 -5.66 -17.54
CA ALA A 215 -7.09 -5.57 -17.04
C ALA A 215 -8.03 -4.91 -18.06
N ARG A 216 -9.22 -5.48 -18.19
CA ARG A 216 -10.34 -4.94 -18.96
C ARG A 216 -11.33 -4.15 -18.11
N MET A 217 -11.26 -4.34 -16.78
CA MET A 217 -12.07 -3.66 -15.78
C MET A 217 -11.22 -3.45 -14.54
N PHE A 218 -11.31 -2.27 -13.95
CA PHE A 218 -10.61 -1.97 -12.71
C PHE A 218 -11.53 -2.14 -11.50
N LEU A 219 -10.90 -2.47 -10.37
CA LEU A 219 -11.58 -2.63 -9.10
C LEU A 219 -12.10 -1.28 -8.59
N GLY A 220 -11.28 -0.24 -8.69
CA GLY A 220 -11.56 1.11 -8.22
C GLY A 220 -11.55 1.24 -6.70
N ASP A 221 -11.67 2.47 -6.23
CA ASP A 221 -11.75 2.78 -4.81
C ASP A 221 -13.00 2.18 -4.16
N SER A 222 -14.11 2.13 -4.90
CA SER A 222 -15.35 1.49 -4.45
C SER A 222 -15.16 -0.01 -4.17
N GLY A 223 -14.38 -0.71 -4.99
CA GLY A 223 -14.14 -2.14 -4.84
C GLY A 223 -13.12 -2.47 -3.76
N SER A 224 -11.97 -1.82 -3.80
CA SER A 224 -10.88 -2.07 -2.84
C SER A 224 -11.29 -1.73 -1.40
N MET A 225 -12.02 -0.63 -1.18
CA MET A 225 -12.57 -0.29 0.12
C MET A 225 -13.63 -1.30 0.60
N LEU A 226 -14.50 -1.80 -0.30
CA LEU A 226 -15.48 -2.83 0.05
C LEU A 226 -14.80 -4.12 0.47
N ILE A 227 -13.78 -4.57 -0.25
CA ILE A 227 -12.99 -5.77 0.12
C ILE A 227 -12.40 -5.60 1.52
N GLY A 228 -11.77 -4.45 1.79
CA GLY A 228 -11.19 -4.14 3.08
C GLY A 228 -12.22 -4.15 4.22
N LEU A 229 -13.40 -3.57 4.00
CA LEU A 229 -14.52 -3.58 4.95
C LEU A 229 -14.96 -5.01 5.27
N VAL A 230 -15.26 -5.82 4.23
CA VAL A 230 -15.77 -7.19 4.40
C VAL A 230 -14.74 -8.07 5.10
N LEU A 231 -13.49 -8.05 4.63
CA LEU A 231 -12.41 -8.84 5.22
C LEU A 231 -12.11 -8.42 6.67
N GLY A 232 -12.05 -7.11 6.93
CA GLY A 232 -11.85 -6.59 8.28
C GLY A 232 -12.96 -7.01 9.24
N ALA A 233 -14.21 -6.85 8.82
CA ALA A 233 -15.39 -7.22 9.63
C ALA A 233 -15.44 -8.73 9.90
N VAL A 234 -15.21 -9.57 8.90
CA VAL A 234 -15.22 -11.03 9.04
C VAL A 234 -14.05 -11.51 9.89
N ALA A 235 -12.84 -10.96 9.69
CA ALA A 235 -11.67 -11.28 10.50
C ALA A 235 -11.90 -10.99 11.98
N LEU A 236 -12.47 -9.83 12.31
CA LEU A 236 -12.86 -9.48 13.69
C LEU A 236 -13.94 -10.42 14.21
N LYS A 237 -15.00 -10.68 13.43
CA LYS A 237 -16.08 -11.57 13.85
C LYS A 237 -15.61 -12.98 14.17
N CYS A 238 -14.72 -13.52 13.36
CA CYS A 238 -14.14 -14.85 13.56
C CYS A 238 -13.20 -14.91 14.78
N SER A 239 -12.54 -13.80 15.12
CA SER A 239 -11.59 -13.73 16.24
C SER A 239 -12.27 -13.62 17.61
N ILE A 240 -13.41 -12.95 17.72
CA ILE A 240 -14.05 -12.55 19.00
C ILE A 240 -14.71 -13.72 19.75
N LYS A 241 -14.91 -14.88 19.10
CA LYS A 241 -15.77 -15.94 19.68
C LYS A 241 -15.09 -17.18 20.20
N GLN A 242 -13.82 -17.14 20.43
CA GLN A 242 -13.17 -18.22 21.14
C GLN A 242 -13.10 -17.93 22.64
N TYR A 243 -13.67 -18.79 23.38
CA TYR A 243 -13.99 -18.91 24.80
C TYR A 243 -13.14 -18.18 25.86
N THR A 244 -12.05 -17.56 25.49
CA THR A 244 -11.20 -16.73 26.36
C THR A 244 -10.39 -15.77 25.51
N ALA A 245 -10.61 -14.47 25.64
CA ALA A 245 -9.89 -13.35 25.02
C ALA A 245 -9.59 -13.49 23.51
N ALA A 246 -10.14 -12.58 22.71
CA ALA A 246 -9.92 -12.55 21.26
C ALA A 246 -8.43 -12.53 20.92
N THR A 247 -7.90 -13.57 20.27
CA THR A 247 -6.54 -13.52 19.75
C THR A 247 -6.55 -12.77 18.43
N LEU A 248 -6.15 -11.51 18.42
CA LEU A 248 -5.92 -10.77 17.18
C LEU A 248 -4.66 -11.24 16.43
N LEU A 249 -3.92 -12.20 16.97
CA LEU A 249 -2.69 -12.71 16.34
C LEU A 249 -2.97 -13.36 14.98
N LEU A 250 -4.00 -14.20 14.87
CA LEU A 250 -4.32 -14.89 13.62
C LEU A 250 -4.77 -13.93 12.52
N PRO A 251 -5.75 -13.03 12.75
CA PRO A 251 -6.06 -12.01 11.76
C PRO A 251 -4.87 -11.14 11.40
N THR A 252 -4.10 -10.68 12.39
CA THR A 252 -2.91 -9.86 12.14
C THR A 252 -1.86 -10.61 11.31
N ALA A 253 -1.68 -11.91 11.54
CA ALA A 253 -0.78 -12.74 10.74
C ALA A 253 -1.28 -12.88 9.29
N ILE A 254 -2.58 -13.12 9.08
CA ILE A 254 -3.17 -13.18 7.73
C ILE A 254 -2.98 -11.84 7.01
N TRP A 255 -3.15 -10.73 7.71
CA TRP A 255 -2.99 -9.37 7.19
C TRP A 255 -1.54 -8.87 7.20
N ALA A 256 -0.56 -9.69 7.55
CA ALA A 256 0.81 -9.23 7.78
C ALA A 256 1.40 -8.45 6.59
N ILE A 257 1.19 -8.91 5.35
CA ILE A 257 1.72 -8.23 4.16
C ILE A 257 1.02 -6.88 3.91
N PRO A 258 -0.33 -6.78 3.84
CA PRO A 258 -1.00 -5.49 3.73
C PRO A 258 -0.67 -4.51 4.85
N LEU A 259 -0.63 -4.96 6.09
CA LEU A 259 -0.32 -4.12 7.25
C LEU A 259 1.14 -3.65 7.25
N PHE A 260 2.06 -4.51 6.81
CA PHE A 260 3.48 -4.14 6.68
C PHE A 260 3.69 -3.06 5.61
N ASP A 261 2.98 -3.14 4.48
CA ASP A 261 3.03 -2.12 3.43
C ASP A 261 2.58 -0.75 3.96
N VAL A 262 1.43 -0.71 4.66
CA VAL A 262 0.93 0.52 5.30
C VAL A 262 1.88 1.03 6.38
N ALA A 263 2.38 0.14 7.25
CA ALA A 263 3.30 0.51 8.32
C ALA A 263 4.59 1.13 7.77
N MET A 264 5.17 0.52 6.74
CA MET A 264 6.38 1.06 6.10
C MET A 264 6.12 2.41 5.43
N ALA A 265 4.96 2.62 4.80
CA ALA A 265 4.57 3.90 4.24
C ALA A 265 4.45 4.99 5.33
N ILE A 266 3.82 4.68 6.47
CA ILE A 266 3.69 5.61 7.60
C ILE A 266 5.07 5.93 8.20
N VAL A 267 5.90 4.89 8.45
CA VAL A 267 7.26 5.05 8.98
C VAL A 267 8.08 5.94 8.06
N ARG A 268 8.09 5.68 6.77
CA ARG A 268 8.82 6.46 5.77
C ARG A 268 8.38 7.93 5.79
N ARG A 269 7.06 8.21 5.68
CA ARG A 269 6.54 9.58 5.72
C ARG A 269 6.92 10.30 7.01
N LYS A 270 6.79 9.63 8.16
CA LYS A 270 7.16 10.20 9.46
C LYS A 270 8.66 10.46 9.60
N LEU A 271 9.49 9.57 9.07
CA LEU A 271 10.95 9.72 9.10
C LEU A 271 11.44 10.81 8.14
N THR A 272 10.72 11.02 7.02
CA THR A 272 11.05 12.04 6.01
C THR A 272 10.31 13.36 6.21
N GLY A 273 9.57 13.54 7.31
CA GLY A 273 8.84 14.78 7.61
C GLY A 273 7.68 15.10 6.66
N ARG A 274 7.24 14.12 5.86
CA ARG A 274 6.13 14.30 4.90
C ARG A 274 4.77 14.18 5.56
N SER A 275 3.78 14.83 4.95
CA SER A 275 2.39 14.67 5.34
C SER A 275 1.92 13.23 5.08
N ILE A 276 1.11 12.69 6.01
CA ILE A 276 0.49 11.36 5.86
C ILE A 276 -0.41 11.30 4.62
N TYR A 277 -0.89 12.44 4.14
CA TYR A 277 -1.79 12.57 2.98
C TYR A 277 -1.07 12.71 1.64
N GLU A 278 0.26 12.85 1.62
CA GLU A 278 1.02 12.89 0.37
C GLU A 278 1.07 11.53 -0.32
N THR A 279 1.03 11.54 -1.65
CA THR A 279 1.21 10.32 -2.45
C THR A 279 2.58 9.73 -2.22
N ASP A 280 2.63 8.43 -1.95
CA ASP A 280 3.86 7.68 -1.75
C ASP A 280 4.01 6.61 -2.84
N ARG A 281 5.13 6.62 -3.54
CA ARG A 281 5.49 5.59 -4.52
C ARG A 281 6.40 4.50 -3.93
N GLY A 282 6.48 4.39 -2.62
CA GLY A 282 7.26 3.41 -1.89
C GLY A 282 6.53 2.14 -1.52
N HIS A 283 5.29 1.93 -1.94
CA HIS A 283 4.52 0.71 -1.68
C HIS A 283 5.16 -0.54 -2.28
N LEU A 284 4.87 -1.71 -1.68
CA LEU A 284 5.42 -3.01 -2.07
C LEU A 284 5.36 -3.24 -3.58
N HIS A 285 4.20 -3.01 -4.20
CA HIS A 285 4.03 -3.24 -5.63
C HIS A 285 4.92 -2.34 -6.49
N HIS A 286 5.10 -1.07 -6.12
CA HIS A 286 6.03 -0.18 -6.82
C HIS A 286 7.49 -0.62 -6.67
N CYS A 287 7.87 -1.14 -5.49
CA CYS A 287 9.20 -1.67 -5.25
C CYS A 287 9.48 -2.92 -6.10
N LEU A 288 8.49 -3.81 -6.23
CA LEU A 288 8.57 -5.00 -7.07
C LEU A 288 8.60 -4.64 -8.57
N GLN A 289 7.79 -3.65 -9.01
CA GLN A 289 7.80 -3.17 -10.40
C GLN A 289 9.17 -2.60 -10.80
N ARG A 290 9.82 -1.82 -9.94
CA ARG A 290 11.18 -1.30 -10.19
C ARG A 290 12.24 -2.39 -10.35
N ARG A 291 11.98 -3.59 -9.84
CA ARG A 291 12.83 -4.77 -10.04
C ARG A 291 12.52 -5.55 -11.32
N GLY A 292 11.70 -4.99 -12.20
CA GLY A 292 11.30 -5.62 -13.45
C GLY A 292 10.19 -6.68 -13.30
N LEU A 293 9.54 -6.76 -12.12
CA LEU A 293 8.41 -7.65 -11.91
C LEU A 293 7.12 -6.93 -12.33
N SER A 294 6.39 -7.48 -13.28
CA SER A 294 5.16 -6.89 -13.79
C SER A 294 4.09 -7.96 -14.05
N GLY A 295 2.83 -7.52 -14.19
CA GLY A 295 1.71 -8.38 -14.53
C GLY A 295 1.59 -9.59 -13.61
N ALA A 296 1.37 -10.77 -14.18
CA ALA A 296 1.14 -12.01 -13.45
C ALA A 296 2.27 -12.41 -12.48
N LYS A 297 3.52 -12.06 -12.77
CA LYS A 297 4.65 -12.38 -11.88
C LYS A 297 4.54 -11.62 -10.56
N LEU A 298 4.17 -10.35 -10.60
CA LEU A 298 3.96 -9.52 -9.41
C LEU A 298 2.80 -10.05 -8.57
N LEU A 299 1.68 -10.40 -9.22
CA LEU A 299 0.53 -11.02 -8.55
C LEU A 299 0.92 -12.33 -7.85
N LEU A 300 1.64 -13.19 -8.55
CA LEU A 300 2.05 -14.50 -8.02
C LEU A 300 2.94 -14.35 -6.78
N ILE A 301 3.93 -13.45 -6.81
CA ILE A 301 4.83 -13.21 -5.67
C ILE A 301 4.04 -12.68 -4.48
N THR A 302 3.18 -11.67 -4.68
CA THR A 302 2.40 -11.10 -3.59
C THR A 302 1.39 -12.12 -3.03
N ALA A 303 0.71 -12.88 -3.92
CA ALA A 303 -0.17 -13.96 -3.51
C ALA A 303 0.56 -15.05 -2.71
N SER A 304 1.77 -15.44 -3.14
CA SER A 304 2.57 -16.45 -2.43
C SER A 304 2.99 -15.98 -1.03
N LEU A 305 3.35 -14.71 -0.87
CA LEU A 305 3.66 -14.12 0.44
C LEU A 305 2.42 -14.08 1.36
N CYS A 306 1.27 -13.67 0.82
CA CYS A 306 0.01 -13.70 1.56
C CYS A 306 -0.44 -15.15 1.88
N ALA A 307 -0.22 -16.09 0.95
CA ALA A 307 -0.52 -17.51 1.19
C ALA A 307 0.39 -18.12 2.27
N LEU A 308 1.65 -17.73 2.32
CA LEU A 308 2.58 -18.17 3.37
C LEU A 308 2.10 -17.71 4.75
N THR A 309 1.70 -16.45 4.89
CA THR A 309 1.17 -15.93 6.16
C THR A 309 -0.19 -16.54 6.51
N GLY A 310 -1.07 -16.70 5.53
CA GLY A 310 -2.37 -17.35 5.69
C GLY A 310 -2.26 -18.83 6.07
N MET A 311 -1.36 -19.56 5.44
CA MET A 311 -1.09 -20.97 5.79
C MET A 311 -0.52 -21.10 7.20
N GLY A 312 0.39 -20.19 7.59
CA GLY A 312 0.87 -20.09 8.97
C GLY A 312 -0.27 -19.95 9.98
N ALA A 313 -1.26 -19.08 9.69
CA ALA A 313 -2.43 -18.91 10.53
C ALA A 313 -3.34 -20.15 10.55
N ILE A 314 -3.54 -20.83 9.41
CA ILE A 314 -4.33 -22.07 9.30
C ILE A 314 -3.68 -23.18 10.12
N VAL A 315 -2.36 -23.39 9.98
CA VAL A 315 -1.62 -24.41 10.72
C VAL A 315 -1.60 -24.09 12.23
N ALA A 316 -1.41 -22.82 12.59
CA ALA A 316 -1.49 -22.35 13.97
C ALA A 316 -2.86 -22.69 14.59
N SER A 317 -3.94 -22.48 13.84
CA SER A 317 -5.29 -22.84 14.23
C SER A 317 -5.48 -24.34 14.47
N ALA A 318 -4.96 -25.17 13.53
CA ALA A 318 -5.06 -26.61 13.61
C ALA A 318 -4.29 -27.20 14.80
N LEU A 319 -3.11 -26.64 15.08
CA LEU A 319 -2.24 -27.07 16.18
C LEU A 319 -2.49 -26.34 17.51
N LYS A 320 -3.42 -25.40 17.52
CA LYS A 320 -3.74 -24.52 18.67
C LYS A 320 -2.49 -23.83 19.25
N ASN A 321 -1.59 -23.41 18.38
CA ASN A 321 -0.34 -22.78 18.74
C ASN A 321 -0.11 -21.49 17.92
N ASP A 322 -0.38 -20.35 18.53
CA ASP A 322 -0.31 -19.03 17.89
C ASP A 322 1.10 -18.64 17.45
N LEU A 323 2.15 -19.22 18.06
CA LEU A 323 3.55 -18.98 17.65
C LEU A 323 3.81 -19.35 16.19
N ILE A 324 3.12 -20.35 15.66
CA ILE A 324 3.27 -20.77 14.26
C ILE A 324 2.81 -19.65 13.31
N ALA A 325 1.72 -18.95 13.63
CA ALA A 325 1.25 -17.82 12.84
C ALA A 325 2.26 -16.67 12.87
N VAL A 326 2.82 -16.38 14.05
CA VAL A 326 3.88 -15.37 14.22
C VAL A 326 5.13 -15.73 13.42
N ILE A 327 5.57 -16.99 13.46
CA ILE A 327 6.72 -17.47 12.70
C ILE A 327 6.43 -17.35 11.19
N GLY A 328 5.25 -17.75 10.71
CA GLY A 328 4.86 -17.61 9.31
C GLY A 328 4.90 -16.16 8.83
N ALA A 329 4.31 -15.25 9.60
CA ALA A 329 4.34 -13.82 9.30
C ALA A 329 5.78 -13.27 9.34
N ALA A 330 6.54 -13.57 10.39
CA ALA A 330 7.94 -13.14 10.52
C ALA A 330 8.82 -13.66 9.38
N THR A 331 8.61 -14.91 8.92
CA THR A 331 9.32 -15.48 7.78
C THR A 331 9.02 -14.72 6.50
N ALA A 332 7.75 -14.42 6.21
CA ALA A 332 7.36 -13.66 5.00
C ALA A 332 7.94 -12.23 5.02
N LEU A 333 7.87 -11.55 6.16
CA LEU A 333 8.43 -10.21 6.31
C LEU A 333 9.96 -10.20 6.23
N SER A 334 10.62 -11.17 6.89
CA SER A 334 12.07 -11.33 6.82
C SER A 334 12.55 -11.60 5.40
N LEU A 335 11.81 -12.41 4.63
CA LEU A 335 12.11 -12.66 3.23
C LEU A 335 12.11 -11.36 2.42
N LEU A 336 11.10 -10.50 2.60
CA LEU A 336 11.03 -9.20 1.92
C LEU A 336 12.20 -8.28 2.29
N ILE A 337 12.58 -8.24 3.56
CA ILE A 337 13.65 -7.38 4.07
C ILE A 337 15.02 -7.90 3.63
N LEU A 338 15.30 -9.21 3.79
CA LEU A 338 16.59 -9.84 3.49
C LEU A 338 16.87 -9.85 1.98
N THR A 339 15.85 -10.08 1.15
CA THR A 339 15.97 -9.95 -0.31
C THR A 339 16.07 -8.48 -0.75
N ARG A 340 16.03 -7.55 0.19
CA ARG A 340 15.97 -6.09 -0.03
C ARG A 340 14.80 -5.68 -0.94
N SER A 341 13.79 -6.52 -1.09
CA SER A 341 12.66 -6.28 -1.97
C SER A 341 11.76 -5.16 -1.46
N PHE A 342 11.60 -5.07 -0.12
CA PHE A 342 10.77 -4.06 0.50
C PHE A 342 11.11 -3.90 1.99
N GLY A 343 10.96 -2.70 2.54
CA GLY A 343 11.08 -2.42 3.98
C GLY A 343 12.51 -2.35 4.52
N HIS A 344 13.54 -2.71 3.74
CA HIS A 344 14.92 -2.74 4.22
C HIS A 344 15.48 -1.35 4.56
N THR A 345 15.11 -0.34 3.78
CA THR A 345 15.55 1.05 3.99
C THR A 345 14.95 1.63 5.26
N GLU A 346 13.64 1.44 5.44
CA GLU A 346 12.89 1.90 6.60
C GLU A 346 13.38 1.22 7.89
N MET A 347 13.65 -0.08 7.83
CA MET A 347 14.21 -0.84 8.96
C MET A 347 15.61 -0.37 9.32
N ARG A 348 16.45 -0.03 8.34
CA ARG A 348 17.78 0.53 8.56
C ARG A 348 17.69 1.90 9.25
N LEU A 349 16.78 2.76 8.80
CA LEU A 349 16.53 4.07 9.42
C LEU A 349 16.03 3.93 10.85
N LEU A 350 15.07 3.03 11.08
CA LEU A 350 14.54 2.76 12.41
C LEU A 350 15.62 2.23 13.36
N SER A 351 16.44 1.28 12.89
CA SER A 351 17.56 0.71 13.64
C SER A 351 18.59 1.79 14.02
N ASN A 352 18.91 2.69 13.10
CA ASN A 352 19.85 3.79 13.37
C ASN A 352 19.27 4.77 14.41
N ARG A 353 17.98 5.11 14.33
CA ARG A 353 17.31 5.93 15.37
C ARG A 353 17.31 5.23 16.73
N LEU A 354 17.00 3.94 16.77
CA LEU A 354 16.99 3.19 18.03
C LEU A 354 18.38 3.10 18.66
N LYS A 355 19.42 2.80 17.86
CA LYS A 355 20.82 2.81 18.34
C LYS A 355 21.22 4.15 18.93
N ARG A 356 20.76 5.26 18.36
CA ARG A 356 21.02 6.60 18.89
C ARG A 356 20.28 6.86 20.20
N LEU A 357 19.01 6.46 20.29
CA LEU A 357 18.24 6.57 21.54
C LEU A 357 18.88 5.75 22.67
N THR A 358 19.27 4.50 22.39
CA THR A 358 19.97 3.67 23.39
C THR A 358 21.32 4.24 23.77
N ALA A 359 22.11 4.73 22.80
CA ALA A 359 23.38 5.41 23.08
C ALA A 359 23.17 6.67 23.92
N SER A 360 22.16 7.48 23.66
CA SER A 360 21.83 8.67 24.46
C SER A 360 21.36 8.33 25.87
N MET A 361 20.69 7.20 26.06
CA MET A 361 20.28 6.72 27.39
C MET A 361 21.47 6.12 28.22
N MET A 362 22.41 5.48 27.52
CA MET A 362 23.59 4.88 28.17
C MET A 362 24.70 5.88 28.46
N HIS A 363 24.77 7.02 27.74
CA HIS A 363 25.82 8.02 27.91
C HIS A 363 25.39 9.19 28.82
N ARG A 364 25.03 8.90 30.05
CA ARG A 364 24.65 9.95 31.02
C ARG A 364 25.87 10.63 31.71
N SER A 365 27.11 10.24 31.42
CA SER A 365 28.30 10.81 32.06
C SER A 365 29.57 10.56 31.24
N ALA A 366 29.79 11.33 30.16
CA ALA A 366 31.13 11.50 29.59
C ALA A 366 31.26 12.94 29.05
N PRO A 367 32.44 13.59 29.19
CA PRO A 367 32.64 14.95 28.72
C PRO A 367 32.53 15.01 27.21
N MET A 368 31.81 16.02 26.78
CA MET A 368 31.32 16.27 25.45
C MET A 368 32.44 16.58 24.46
N GLN A 369 32.86 15.60 23.66
CA GLN A 369 33.62 15.88 22.45
C GLN A 369 32.66 16.26 21.33
N THR A 370 32.97 17.33 20.65
CA THR A 370 32.20 17.94 19.58
C THR A 370 32.20 17.04 18.34
N VAL A 371 31.17 16.26 18.12
CA VAL A 371 30.94 15.56 16.86
C VAL A 371 29.76 16.21 16.17
N LEU A 372 29.96 16.76 15.01
CA LEU A 372 28.92 17.23 14.10
C LEU A 372 27.97 16.05 13.78
N HIS A 373 26.64 16.27 13.90
CA HIS A 373 25.66 15.25 13.51
C HIS A 373 25.23 15.54 12.10
N ASP A 374 25.83 14.82 11.18
CA ASP A 374 25.47 14.80 9.79
C ASP A 374 24.71 13.51 9.49
N GLU A 375 23.49 13.61 9.01
CA GLU A 375 22.63 12.49 8.69
C GLU A 375 22.28 12.52 7.21
N GLU A 376 22.92 11.68 6.45
CA GLU A 376 22.55 11.44 5.05
C GLU A 376 21.77 10.15 4.91
N THR A 377 20.69 10.18 4.15
CA THR A 377 19.89 9.01 3.83
C THR A 377 19.40 9.10 2.40
N GLN A 378 19.99 8.28 1.53
CA GLN A 378 19.47 8.07 0.20
C GLN A 378 18.32 7.07 0.28
N LEU A 379 17.09 7.54 0.00
CA LEU A 379 15.88 6.72 0.06
C LEU A 379 15.63 6.01 -1.27
N ARG A 380 16.10 6.59 -2.38
CA ARG A 380 15.96 6.06 -3.74
C ARG A 380 17.04 6.59 -4.66
N GLY A 381 17.37 5.79 -5.71
CA GLY A 381 18.32 6.14 -6.75
C GLY A 381 19.75 5.76 -6.41
N ASP A 382 20.62 5.92 -7.39
CA ASP A 382 22.04 5.54 -7.31
C ASP A 382 22.98 6.77 -7.35
N HIS A 383 22.40 7.97 -7.49
CA HIS A 383 23.19 9.18 -7.62
C HIS A 383 23.80 9.62 -6.29
N ASN A 384 25.04 10.05 -6.32
CA ASN A 384 25.75 10.55 -5.14
C ASN A 384 25.41 12.04 -4.89
N TRP A 385 24.49 12.29 -3.96
CA TRP A 385 24.07 13.64 -3.56
C TRP A 385 25.01 14.29 -2.54
N GLN A 386 26.07 13.60 -2.13
CA GLN A 386 26.94 14.01 -1.04
C GLN A 386 27.65 15.34 -1.33
N GLN A 387 28.08 15.57 -2.56
CA GLN A 387 28.75 16.82 -2.93
C GLN A 387 27.81 18.03 -2.75
N LEU A 388 26.56 17.93 -3.20
CA LEU A 388 25.55 18.96 -3.01
C LEU A 388 25.24 19.20 -1.53
N TRP A 389 25.23 18.12 -0.74
CA TRP A 389 25.01 18.19 0.70
C TRP A 389 26.19 18.85 1.44
N GLU A 390 27.43 18.53 1.10
CA GLU A 390 28.62 19.18 1.65
C GLU A 390 28.61 20.69 1.38
N THR A 391 28.25 21.11 0.18
CA THR A 391 28.08 22.54 -0.15
C THR A 391 27.04 23.23 0.76
N LEU A 392 25.94 22.54 1.08
CA LEU A 392 24.90 23.08 1.94
C LEU A 392 25.31 23.09 3.42
N THR A 393 26.08 22.10 3.88
CA THR A 393 26.57 22.05 5.27
C THR A 393 27.63 23.11 5.54
N ASP A 394 28.56 23.32 4.61
CA ASP A 394 29.54 24.41 4.67
C ASP A 394 28.84 25.78 4.74
N PHE A 395 27.80 25.93 3.93
CA PHE A 395 26.96 27.14 3.98
C PHE A 395 26.25 27.29 5.33
N ALA A 396 25.70 26.20 5.89
CA ALA A 396 25.04 26.19 7.19
C ALA A 396 26.00 26.61 8.34
N GLU A 397 27.25 26.17 8.29
CA GLU A 397 28.26 26.58 9.25
C GLU A 397 28.63 28.06 9.14
N ARG A 398 28.84 28.53 7.90
CA ARG A 398 29.18 29.93 7.59
C ARG A 398 28.11 30.91 8.07
N PHE A 399 26.83 30.57 7.88
CA PHE A 399 25.69 31.38 8.30
C PHE A 399 25.23 31.11 9.75
N LYS A 400 25.99 30.33 10.52
CA LYS A 400 25.71 30.01 11.93
C LYS A 400 24.29 29.46 12.15
N MET A 401 23.78 28.63 11.22
CA MET A 401 22.49 27.94 11.38
C MET A 401 22.55 26.89 12.49
N ASP A 402 21.42 26.62 13.12
CA ASP A 402 21.31 25.59 14.14
C ASP A 402 20.94 24.23 13.57
N ARG A 403 20.13 24.25 12.48
CA ARG A 403 19.68 23.04 11.79
C ARG A 403 19.40 23.33 10.33
N VAL A 404 19.82 22.43 9.46
CA VAL A 404 19.47 22.42 8.04
C VAL A 404 19.01 21.03 7.66
N GLU A 405 17.91 20.95 6.91
CA GLU A 405 17.42 19.71 6.31
C GLU A 405 17.26 19.93 4.80
N LEU A 406 17.82 19.03 4.01
CA LEU A 406 17.65 18.98 2.55
C LEU A 406 16.76 17.78 2.20
N ILE A 407 15.70 18.05 1.48
CA ILE A 407 14.81 17.00 0.95
C ILE A 407 14.73 17.18 -0.55
N VAL A 408 15.21 16.21 -1.30
CA VAL A 408 15.10 16.14 -2.76
C VAL A 408 14.16 14.99 -3.13
N ASN A 409 13.21 15.26 -4.01
CA ASN A 409 12.24 14.28 -4.47
C ASN A 409 12.01 14.43 -5.97
N LEU A 410 12.59 13.53 -6.74
CA LEU A 410 12.54 13.49 -8.20
C LEU A 410 11.84 12.20 -8.66
N PRO A 411 10.52 12.11 -8.54
CA PRO A 411 9.77 10.88 -8.80
C PRO A 411 9.86 10.41 -10.26
N LEU A 412 10.07 11.33 -11.21
CA LEU A 412 10.18 11.00 -12.64
C LEU A 412 11.45 10.21 -12.98
N ILE A 413 12.54 10.48 -12.27
CA ILE A 413 13.84 9.82 -12.48
C ILE A 413 14.18 8.85 -11.35
N GLY A 414 13.26 8.64 -10.40
CA GLY A 414 13.41 7.67 -9.32
C GLY A 414 14.43 8.02 -8.25
N GLU A 415 14.79 9.30 -8.10
CA GLU A 415 15.72 9.79 -7.09
C GLU A 415 15.00 10.39 -5.88
N GLU A 416 15.45 10.04 -4.69
CA GLU A 416 14.91 10.55 -3.42
C GLU A 416 16.01 10.59 -2.36
N TYR A 417 16.35 11.80 -1.90
CA TYR A 417 17.43 12.05 -0.95
C TYR A 417 16.94 12.89 0.22
N HIS A 418 17.38 12.56 1.42
CA HIS A 418 17.11 13.31 2.64
C HIS A 418 18.38 13.40 3.48
N ALA A 419 18.79 14.60 3.81
CA ALA A 419 19.90 14.84 4.71
C ALA A 419 19.54 15.87 5.79
N SER A 420 20.08 15.74 6.96
CA SER A 420 19.88 16.67 8.06
C SER A 420 21.18 16.92 8.83
N TRP A 421 21.49 18.18 9.00
CA TRP A 421 22.63 18.68 9.77
C TRP A 421 22.14 19.49 10.98
N LYS A 422 22.79 19.31 12.13
CA LYS A 422 22.46 20.04 13.35
C LYS A 422 23.74 20.50 14.03
N ARG A 423 23.80 21.81 14.34
CA ARG A 423 24.87 22.38 15.13
C ARG A 423 24.75 21.91 16.58
N LYS A 424 25.86 21.54 17.17
CA LYS A 424 25.97 21.31 18.62
C LYS A 424 26.30 22.63 19.32
N THR A 425 25.32 23.38 19.70
CA THR A 425 25.53 24.47 20.66
C THR A 425 24.58 24.25 21.83
N GLN A 426 25.14 24.22 23.04
CA GLN A 426 24.34 24.46 24.24
C GLN A 426 23.91 25.92 24.18
N THR A 427 22.70 26.18 23.68
CA THR A 427 22.17 27.52 23.69
C THR A 427 21.08 27.60 24.73
N GLN A 428 21.23 28.54 25.64
CA GLN A 428 20.13 29.13 26.40
C GLN A 428 18.91 29.32 25.51
N MET A 429 17.71 29.22 26.09
CA MET A 429 16.44 29.45 25.43
C MET A 429 16.46 30.76 24.63
N HIS A 430 16.78 30.67 23.35
CA HIS A 430 16.60 31.75 22.39
C HIS A 430 15.39 31.40 21.51
N GLU A 431 14.65 32.42 21.11
CA GLU A 431 13.57 32.24 20.14
C GLU A 431 14.17 31.68 18.84
N GLU A 432 13.66 30.51 18.39
CA GLU A 432 14.05 29.88 17.13
C GLU A 432 13.16 30.42 16.00
N TRP A 433 13.77 30.83 14.91
CA TRP A 433 13.03 31.03 13.65
C TRP A 433 13.19 29.79 12.77
N LYS A 434 12.16 29.53 11.97
CA LYS A 434 12.10 28.39 11.03
C LYS A 434 11.67 28.89 9.67
N SER A 435 12.36 28.46 8.62
CA SER A 435 11.98 28.73 7.22
C SER A 435 12.03 27.47 6.40
N GLU A 436 11.11 27.37 5.44
CA GLU A 436 11.08 26.32 4.44
C GLU A 436 11.20 26.95 3.05
N ILE A 437 12.26 26.65 2.33
CA ILE A 437 12.59 27.18 1.02
C ILE A 437 12.30 26.09 0.00
N PRO A 438 11.31 26.26 -0.89
CA PRO A 438 11.02 25.28 -1.94
C PRO A 438 12.14 25.29 -2.98
N LEU A 439 12.58 24.12 -3.41
CA LEU A 439 13.50 23.93 -4.51
C LEU A 439 12.69 23.72 -5.80
N ILE A 440 12.82 24.64 -6.74
CA ILE A 440 12.07 24.65 -8.00
C ILE A 440 13.08 24.62 -9.16
N VAL A 441 12.97 23.63 -10.04
CA VAL A 441 13.78 23.53 -11.26
C VAL A 441 12.82 23.39 -12.44
N GLN A 442 12.91 24.31 -13.40
CA GLN A 442 12.05 24.33 -14.60
C GLN A 442 10.55 24.21 -14.24
N ASP A 443 10.07 25.07 -13.37
CA ASP A 443 8.68 25.14 -12.85
C ASP A 443 8.19 23.88 -12.11
N MET A 444 9.08 22.92 -11.81
CA MET A 444 8.74 21.76 -11.01
C MET A 444 9.36 21.84 -9.63
N ARG A 445 8.54 21.60 -8.62
CA ARG A 445 9.02 21.45 -7.24
C ARG A 445 9.78 20.13 -7.11
N VAL A 446 11.11 20.22 -6.94
CA VAL A 446 12.01 19.07 -6.82
C VAL A 446 12.36 18.72 -5.39
N GLY A 447 11.98 19.58 -4.43
CA GLY A 447 12.25 19.37 -3.02
C GLY A 447 12.05 20.62 -2.18
N HIS A 448 12.69 20.66 -1.02
CA HIS A 448 12.77 21.83 -0.17
C HIS A 448 13.95 21.77 0.81
N ILE A 449 14.41 22.95 1.23
CA ILE A 449 15.37 23.10 2.33
C ILE A 449 14.61 23.65 3.54
N LYS A 450 14.77 23.01 4.70
CA LYS A 450 14.31 23.55 5.99
C LYS A 450 15.50 24.07 6.76
N VAL A 451 15.38 25.30 7.24
CA VAL A 451 16.42 25.99 7.99
C VAL A 451 15.88 26.43 9.34
N VAL A 452 16.67 26.23 10.38
CA VAL A 452 16.37 26.69 11.73
C VAL A 452 17.60 27.44 12.24
N GLY A 453 17.37 28.62 12.81
CA GLY A 453 18.43 29.40 13.44
C GLY A 453 17.92 30.16 14.67
N ALA A 454 18.83 30.62 15.51
CA ALA A 454 18.51 31.45 16.66
C ALA A 454 18.29 32.90 16.25
N VAL A 455 17.36 33.58 16.93
CA VAL A 455 17.16 35.03 16.78
C VAL A 455 18.35 35.73 17.43
N GLY A 456 19.23 36.32 16.59
CA GLY A 456 20.35 37.14 17.05
C GLY A 456 19.95 38.61 17.13
N ASP A 457 20.88 39.49 17.61
CA ASP A 457 20.66 40.94 17.79
C ASP A 457 20.44 41.74 16.48
N GLY A 458 20.36 41.06 15.32
CA GLY A 458 20.17 41.65 13.99
C GLY A 458 18.76 41.49 13.42
N SER A 459 18.43 42.32 12.41
CA SER A 459 17.17 42.18 11.68
C SER A 459 17.08 40.85 10.95
N ILE A 460 16.08 40.03 11.28
CA ILE A 460 15.78 38.72 10.63
C ILE A 460 15.65 38.91 9.11
N CYS A 461 15.06 40.02 8.64
CA CYS A 461 14.90 40.30 7.21
C CYS A 461 16.24 40.44 6.47
N LYS A 462 17.24 41.10 7.08
CA LYS A 462 18.57 41.26 6.48
C LYS A 462 19.26 39.91 6.39
N TRP A 463 19.20 39.12 7.46
CA TRP A 463 19.76 37.80 7.52
C TRP A 463 19.11 36.84 6.51
N MET A 464 17.77 36.89 6.35
CA MET A 464 17.06 36.12 5.33
C MET A 464 17.44 36.54 3.90
N SER A 465 17.65 37.84 3.65
CA SER A 465 18.14 38.30 2.35
C SER A 465 19.52 37.80 2.02
N ASP A 466 20.44 37.82 2.99
CA ASP A 466 21.80 37.33 2.84
C ASP A 466 21.82 35.80 2.65
N LEU A 467 20.92 35.08 3.34
CA LEU A 467 20.72 33.64 3.20
C LEU A 467 20.26 33.28 1.78
N ILE A 468 19.20 33.91 1.29
CA ILE A 468 18.64 33.67 -0.04
C ILE A 468 19.68 34.01 -1.12
N GLY A 469 20.39 35.14 -0.97
CA GLY A 469 21.47 35.51 -1.88
C GLY A 469 22.62 34.52 -1.91
N GLY A 470 22.96 33.91 -0.77
CA GLY A 470 24.00 32.89 -0.65
C GLY A 470 23.63 31.52 -1.23
N LEU A 471 22.33 31.18 -1.29
CA LEU A 471 21.87 29.92 -1.85
C LEU A 471 21.93 29.87 -3.38
N GLY A 472 22.21 30.97 -4.09
CA GLY A 472 22.26 30.98 -5.55
C GLY A 472 23.30 30.03 -6.15
N ALA A 473 24.44 29.83 -5.50
CA ALA A 473 25.44 28.85 -5.94
C ALA A 473 24.92 27.42 -5.79
N PHE A 474 24.25 27.11 -4.71
CA PHE A 474 23.62 25.81 -4.45
C PHE A 474 22.48 25.52 -5.46
N GLU A 475 21.66 26.53 -5.78
CA GLU A 475 20.61 26.39 -6.80
C GLU A 475 21.18 26.10 -8.18
N ALA A 476 22.24 26.79 -8.58
CA ALA A 476 22.90 26.56 -9.87
C ALA A 476 23.48 25.13 -9.97
N GLU A 477 24.10 24.65 -8.91
CA GLU A 477 24.62 23.28 -8.84
C GLU A 477 23.50 22.23 -8.87
N LEU A 478 22.40 22.46 -8.14
CA LEU A 478 21.21 21.62 -8.13
C LEU A 478 20.55 21.54 -9.52
N VAL A 479 20.41 22.67 -10.22
CA VAL A 479 19.84 22.72 -11.58
C VAL A 479 20.69 21.89 -12.54
N THR A 480 22.01 22.09 -12.54
CA THR A 480 22.94 21.36 -13.41
C THR A 480 22.85 19.86 -13.14
N LEU A 481 22.89 19.47 -11.89
CA LEU A 481 22.82 18.07 -11.47
C LEU A 481 21.51 17.39 -11.90
N ILE A 482 20.37 18.08 -11.73
CA ILE A 482 19.06 17.54 -12.14
C ILE A 482 18.94 17.43 -13.66
N GLU A 483 19.50 18.37 -14.42
CA GLU A 483 19.51 18.30 -15.87
C GLU A 483 20.37 17.13 -16.38
N ASP A 484 21.52 16.90 -15.78
CA ASP A 484 22.40 15.79 -16.14
C ASP A 484 21.74 14.44 -15.82
N LEU A 485 21.13 14.29 -14.63
CA LEU A 485 20.37 13.10 -14.26
C LEU A 485 19.18 12.84 -15.20
N ARG A 486 18.50 13.90 -15.65
CA ARG A 486 17.44 13.78 -16.64
C ARG A 486 17.95 13.28 -17.98
N ARG A 487 19.07 13.83 -18.46
CA ARG A 487 19.70 13.39 -19.71
C ARG A 487 20.11 11.92 -19.61
N GLU A 488 20.70 11.51 -18.51
CA GLU A 488 21.17 10.14 -18.31
C GLU A 488 20.01 9.13 -18.24
N LYS A 489 18.97 9.41 -17.45
CA LYS A 489 17.88 8.46 -17.17
C LYS A 489 16.71 8.53 -18.15
N LEU A 490 16.52 9.62 -18.89
CA LEU A 490 15.46 9.79 -19.89
C LEU A 490 15.96 9.68 -21.34
N SER A 491 17.29 9.57 -21.58
CA SER A 491 17.81 9.25 -22.90
C SER A 491 17.38 7.84 -23.30
N PRO A 492 16.86 7.64 -24.52
CA PRO A 492 16.56 6.30 -25.00
C PRO A 492 17.84 5.44 -24.95
N PRO A 493 17.76 4.16 -24.57
CA PRO A 493 18.92 3.29 -24.54
C PRO A 493 19.59 3.33 -25.92
N ALA A 494 20.92 3.48 -25.94
CA ALA A 494 21.69 3.47 -27.16
C ALA A 494 21.27 2.26 -28.02
N PRO A 495 21.07 2.41 -29.33
CA PRO A 495 20.59 1.33 -30.16
C PRO A 495 21.54 0.15 -30.00
N THR A 496 21.03 -0.93 -29.42
CA THR A 496 21.73 -2.21 -29.33
C THR A 496 22.18 -2.54 -30.73
N LYS A 497 23.50 -2.69 -30.96
CA LYS A 497 24.04 -3.13 -32.23
C LYS A 497 23.25 -4.37 -32.63
N THR A 498 22.37 -4.22 -33.59
CA THR A 498 21.63 -5.32 -34.19
C THR A 498 22.67 -6.24 -34.78
N VAL A 499 22.85 -7.40 -34.20
CA VAL A 499 23.53 -8.53 -34.82
C VAL A 499 22.75 -8.79 -36.10
N PRO A 500 23.38 -8.79 -37.27
CA PRO A 500 22.68 -9.04 -38.54
C PRO A 500 22.06 -10.43 -38.46
N VAL A 501 20.73 -10.49 -38.50
CA VAL A 501 20.02 -11.76 -38.69
C VAL A 501 20.42 -12.31 -40.06
N PRO A 502 20.96 -13.53 -40.19
CA PRO A 502 21.26 -14.10 -41.48
C PRO A 502 19.98 -14.19 -42.29
N VAL A 503 19.97 -13.54 -43.43
CA VAL A 503 18.87 -13.59 -44.41
C VAL A 503 18.79 -15.01 -44.91
N PRO A 504 17.64 -15.70 -44.80
CA PRO A 504 17.47 -17.04 -45.37
C PRO A 504 17.63 -16.92 -46.89
N GLU A 505 18.51 -17.77 -47.48
CA GLU A 505 18.67 -17.87 -48.93
C GLU A 505 17.32 -18.05 -49.61
N ARG A 506 17.02 -17.17 -50.56
CA ARG A 506 15.84 -17.28 -51.42
C ARG A 506 15.96 -18.59 -52.19
N PHE A 507 14.99 -19.47 -52.00
CA PHE A 507 14.74 -20.59 -52.90
C PHE A 507 14.70 -20.07 -54.33
N GLN A 508 15.69 -20.50 -55.16
CA GLN A 508 15.61 -20.35 -56.59
C GLN A 508 14.63 -21.39 -57.13
N PRO A 509 13.65 -21.02 -57.95
CA PRO A 509 12.79 -21.99 -58.60
C PRO A 509 13.62 -22.78 -59.63
N GLU A 510 13.63 -24.06 -59.47
CA GLU A 510 14.25 -25.06 -60.38
C GLU A 510 13.59 -24.94 -61.77
N LYS A 511 14.38 -24.63 -62.78
CA LYS A 511 14.00 -24.62 -64.18
C LYS A 511 13.70 -26.05 -64.62
N LEU A 512 12.43 -26.37 -64.71
CA LEU A 512 11.96 -27.57 -65.43
C LEU A 512 12.21 -27.32 -66.91
N HIS A 513 13.27 -27.97 -67.44
CA HIS A 513 13.53 -28.15 -68.85
C HIS A 513 12.41 -29.02 -69.43
N GLY A 514 11.63 -28.41 -70.33
CA GLY A 514 10.78 -29.12 -71.23
C GLY A 514 11.60 -29.85 -72.31
N GLY A 515 11.18 -31.00 -72.67
CA GLY A 515 11.74 -31.77 -73.79
C GLY A 515 10.67 -32.66 -74.41
N HIS A 516 10.43 -32.37 -75.69
CA HIS A 516 9.93 -33.23 -76.76
C HIS A 516 8.45 -33.57 -76.82
N SER A 517 7.84 -33.01 -77.83
CA SER A 517 7.79 -33.25 -79.27
C SER A 517 7.04 -34.54 -79.67
N ALA A 518 6.03 -34.29 -80.51
CA ALA A 518 5.60 -35.04 -81.68
C ALA A 518 4.77 -36.33 -81.47
N HIS A 519 3.60 -36.36 -81.78
CA HIS A 519 2.84 -36.79 -82.96
C HIS A 519 1.34 -36.56 -82.77
#